data_56364aecb356fcedd38dd5fe377c4d5d
#
_entry.id   56364aecb356fcedd38dd5fe377c4d5d
#
_cell.length_a   1.000
_cell.length_b   1.000
_cell.length_c   1.000
_cell.angle_alpha   90.00
_cell.angle_beta   90.00
_cell.angle_gamma   90.00
#
_symmetry.space_group_name_H-M   'P 1'
#
loop_
_entity.id
_entity.type
_entity.pdbx_description
1 polymer ?
#
loop_
_entity_poly.entity_id
_entity_poly.type
_entity_poly.pdbx_seq_one_letter_code
_entity_poly.pdbx_strand_id
1 'polypeptide(L)'
;RIDNERAWRARTGHDAASHARALALAFLREGTTRIRTHVDVDTDAGLRHLEGVHATRAELAGRVEIQTVAFPQSGLLIRPGTAELLDQALAQGADVLGGLDPSAIDRDPARSLDVLFAIAGKHGKPIDIHLHEPGELGAFTLDLILDRAQALGMQGKVVISHAFCLGGLDAKRLDGLLRRLAALDVAVLTTAPASRPVPAVRACREAGVTLFGGNDGIRDTWTPYGSP
;
A
#
# COMPACT_ATOMS: atom_id res chain seq x y z
N ARG A 1 6.87 4.99 -16.17
CA ARG A 1 5.55 4.33 -16.06
C ARG A 1 4.53 5.30 -15.47
N ILE A 2 4.73 5.79 -14.26
CA ILE A 2 3.80 6.70 -13.55
C ILE A 2 3.42 7.92 -14.41
N ASP A 3 4.39 8.62 -14.96
CA ASP A 3 4.13 9.80 -15.80
C ASP A 3 3.34 9.47 -17.08
N ASN A 4 3.58 8.32 -17.70
CA ASN A 4 2.82 7.85 -18.85
C ASN A 4 1.37 7.54 -18.48
N GLU A 5 1.14 6.96 -17.34
CA GLU A 5 -0.19 6.65 -16.81
C GLU A 5 -0.97 7.92 -16.48
N ARG A 6 -0.32 8.91 -15.85
CA ARG A 6 -0.90 10.25 -15.59
C ARG A 6 -1.31 10.93 -16.90
N ALA A 7 -0.41 10.94 -17.89
CA ALA A 7 -0.70 11.51 -19.20
C ALA A 7 -1.85 10.78 -19.93
N TRP A 8 -1.95 9.46 -19.78
CA TRP A 8 -3.06 8.68 -20.32
C TRP A 8 -4.40 9.05 -19.67
N ARG A 9 -4.44 9.09 -18.34
CA ARG A 9 -5.64 9.49 -17.57
C ARG A 9 -6.13 10.90 -17.95
N ALA A 10 -5.23 11.85 -18.11
CA ALA A 10 -5.56 13.22 -18.53
C ALA A 10 -6.19 13.28 -19.93
N ARG A 11 -5.75 12.40 -20.85
CA ARG A 11 -6.26 12.40 -22.23
C ARG A 11 -7.57 11.65 -22.41
N THR A 12 -7.82 10.62 -21.61
CA THR A 12 -8.94 9.68 -21.83
C THR A 12 -10.17 9.99 -21.02
N GLY A 13 -10.12 10.99 -20.11
CA GLY A 13 -11.26 11.27 -19.23
C GLY A 13 -11.58 10.08 -18.33
N HIS A 14 -10.55 9.47 -17.73
CA HIS A 14 -10.67 8.28 -16.90
C HIS A 14 -11.78 8.41 -15.83
N ASP A 15 -12.77 7.53 -15.89
CA ASP A 15 -13.85 7.43 -14.91
C ASP A 15 -13.53 6.33 -13.87
N ALA A 16 -13.06 6.77 -12.71
CA ALA A 16 -12.68 5.87 -11.62
C ALA A 16 -13.88 5.07 -11.08
N ALA A 17 -15.08 5.65 -11.04
CA ALA A 17 -16.26 4.96 -10.54
C ALA A 17 -16.66 3.77 -11.42
N SER A 18 -16.77 4.00 -12.75
CA SER A 18 -17.11 2.93 -13.69
C SER A 18 -16.09 1.79 -13.70
N HIS A 19 -14.79 2.12 -13.65
CA HIS A 19 -13.73 1.12 -13.62
C HIS A 19 -13.71 0.34 -12.31
N ALA A 20 -13.83 1.02 -11.16
CA ALA A 20 -13.89 0.37 -9.85
C ALA A 20 -15.10 -0.56 -9.74
N ARG A 21 -16.27 -0.11 -10.24
CA ARG A 21 -17.48 -0.92 -10.28
C ARG A 21 -17.31 -2.18 -11.14
N ALA A 22 -16.80 -2.03 -12.35
CA ALA A 22 -16.58 -3.16 -13.25
C ALA A 22 -15.62 -4.20 -12.63
N LEU A 23 -14.52 -3.72 -12.03
CA LEU A 23 -13.55 -4.58 -11.37
C LEU A 23 -14.13 -5.25 -10.11
N ALA A 24 -14.83 -4.52 -9.25
CA ALA A 24 -15.45 -5.10 -8.05
C ALA A 24 -16.48 -6.18 -8.41
N LEU A 25 -17.26 -5.99 -9.48
CA LEU A 25 -18.18 -7.01 -9.98
C LEU A 25 -17.47 -8.23 -10.57
N ALA A 26 -16.32 -8.04 -11.21
CA ALA A 26 -15.48 -9.14 -11.68
C ALA A 26 -14.95 -9.97 -10.51
N PHE A 27 -14.40 -9.32 -9.49
CA PHE A 27 -13.99 -9.98 -8.24
C PHE A 27 -15.13 -10.74 -7.56
N LEU A 28 -16.31 -10.13 -7.49
CA LEU A 28 -17.48 -10.76 -6.88
C LEU A 28 -17.91 -12.04 -7.63
N ARG A 29 -17.80 -12.06 -8.97
CA ARG A 29 -18.09 -13.26 -9.78
C ARG A 29 -17.16 -14.42 -9.45
N GLU A 30 -15.92 -14.12 -9.05
CA GLU A 30 -14.92 -15.12 -8.61
C GLU A 30 -15.04 -15.46 -7.12
N GLY A 31 -16.05 -14.93 -6.43
CA GLY A 31 -16.32 -15.22 -5.01
C GLY A 31 -15.65 -14.27 -4.02
N THR A 32 -14.97 -13.21 -4.48
CA THR A 32 -14.36 -12.21 -3.60
C THR A 32 -15.42 -11.26 -3.04
N THR A 33 -15.58 -11.25 -1.73
CA THR A 33 -16.56 -10.39 -1.02
C THR A 33 -15.90 -9.27 -0.21
N ARG A 34 -14.56 -9.25 -0.12
CA ARG A 34 -13.80 -8.21 0.56
C ARG A 34 -12.63 -7.79 -0.30
N ILE A 35 -12.49 -6.48 -0.51
CA ILE A 35 -11.45 -5.88 -1.34
C ILE A 35 -10.77 -4.78 -0.52
N ARG A 36 -9.43 -4.80 -0.43
CA ARG A 36 -8.63 -3.63 -0.09
C ARG A 36 -8.07 -3.08 -1.40
N THR A 37 -8.33 -1.81 -1.68
CA THR A 37 -7.85 -1.16 -2.90
C THR A 37 -7.04 0.08 -2.59
N HIS A 38 -5.89 0.21 -3.26
CA HIS A 38 -5.06 1.41 -3.23
C HIS A 38 -5.60 2.40 -4.26
N VAL A 39 -5.92 3.59 -3.78
CA VAL A 39 -6.56 4.64 -4.59
C VAL A 39 -5.60 5.80 -4.70
N ASP A 40 -5.15 6.08 -5.92
CA ASP A 40 -4.20 7.16 -6.18
C ASP A 40 -4.75 8.51 -5.72
N VAL A 41 -3.98 9.15 -4.84
CA VAL A 41 -4.19 10.51 -4.35
C VAL A 41 -2.94 11.31 -4.69
N ASP A 42 -3.05 12.23 -5.63
CA ASP A 42 -1.97 13.12 -6.04
C ASP A 42 -2.52 14.46 -6.56
N THR A 43 -1.63 15.40 -6.86
CA THR A 43 -2.01 16.73 -7.29
C THR A 43 -2.71 16.81 -8.66
N ASP A 44 -2.68 15.75 -9.47
CA ASP A 44 -3.41 15.69 -10.76
C ASP A 44 -4.80 15.08 -10.58
N ALA A 45 -4.89 13.98 -9.83
CA ALA A 45 -6.15 13.30 -9.54
C ALA A 45 -6.96 14.02 -8.45
N GLY A 46 -6.29 14.71 -7.52
CA GLY A 46 -6.94 15.19 -6.30
C GLY A 46 -7.59 14.02 -5.55
N LEU A 47 -8.84 14.17 -5.18
CA LEU A 47 -9.63 13.13 -4.50
C LEU A 47 -10.63 12.43 -5.43
N ARG A 48 -10.68 12.77 -6.73
CA ARG A 48 -11.69 12.25 -7.68
C ARG A 48 -11.71 10.72 -7.76
N HIS A 49 -10.55 10.07 -7.66
CA HIS A 49 -10.49 8.61 -7.66
C HIS A 49 -11.09 8.03 -6.38
N LEU A 50 -10.82 8.62 -5.23
CA LEU A 50 -11.39 8.20 -3.95
C LEU A 50 -12.92 8.37 -3.94
N GLU A 51 -13.42 9.49 -4.43
CA GLU A 51 -14.86 9.75 -4.59
C GLU A 51 -15.52 8.68 -5.48
N GLY A 52 -14.91 8.33 -6.62
CA GLY A 52 -15.39 7.28 -7.50
C GLY A 52 -15.43 5.89 -6.86
N VAL A 53 -14.40 5.52 -6.11
CA VAL A 53 -14.37 4.25 -5.37
C VAL A 53 -15.39 4.25 -4.22
N HIS A 54 -15.57 5.37 -3.51
CA HIS A 54 -16.60 5.50 -2.48
C HIS A 54 -18.02 5.41 -3.04
N ALA A 55 -18.29 5.97 -4.22
CA ALA A 55 -19.56 5.78 -4.92
C ALA A 55 -19.82 4.30 -5.23
N THR A 56 -18.80 3.59 -5.75
CA THR A 56 -18.86 2.14 -5.98
C THR A 56 -19.09 1.36 -4.68
N ARG A 57 -18.40 1.71 -3.60
CA ARG A 57 -18.58 1.09 -2.27
C ARG A 57 -20.03 1.23 -1.77
N ALA A 58 -20.60 2.41 -1.93
CA ALA A 58 -21.99 2.67 -1.55
C ALA A 58 -22.99 1.87 -2.41
N GLU A 59 -22.80 1.82 -3.74
CA GLU A 59 -23.66 1.04 -4.65
C GLU A 59 -23.63 -0.46 -4.35
N LEU A 60 -22.44 -1.00 -4.02
CA LEU A 60 -22.24 -2.44 -3.80
C LEU A 60 -22.35 -2.84 -2.31
N ALA A 61 -22.83 -1.95 -1.45
CA ALA A 61 -23.00 -2.22 -0.03
C ALA A 61 -23.84 -3.49 0.20
N GLY A 62 -23.40 -4.33 1.14
CA GLY A 62 -24.03 -5.63 1.42
C GLY A 62 -23.67 -6.75 0.44
N ARG A 63 -22.98 -6.46 -0.65
CA ARG A 63 -22.48 -7.46 -1.62
C ARG A 63 -20.95 -7.60 -1.57
N VAL A 64 -20.26 -6.46 -1.52
CA VAL A 64 -18.79 -6.39 -1.44
C VAL A 64 -18.41 -5.35 -0.40
N GLU A 65 -17.53 -5.72 0.51
CA GLU A 65 -16.86 -4.79 1.44
C GLU A 65 -15.61 -4.22 0.76
N ILE A 66 -15.54 -2.90 0.60
CA ILE A 66 -14.40 -2.22 -0.03
C ILE A 66 -13.72 -1.35 1.02
N GLN A 67 -12.46 -1.67 1.34
CA GLN A 67 -11.57 -0.87 2.16
C GLN A 67 -10.65 -0.06 1.25
N THR A 68 -10.58 1.25 1.46
CA THR A 68 -9.79 2.17 0.63
C THR A 68 -8.50 2.57 1.33
N VAL A 69 -7.40 2.54 0.58
CA VAL A 69 -6.10 3.07 0.99
C VAL A 69 -5.86 4.35 0.20
N ALA A 70 -5.76 5.51 0.86
CA ALA A 70 -5.35 6.75 0.20
C ALA A 70 -3.85 6.66 -0.13
N PHE A 71 -3.49 6.60 -1.40
CA PHE A 71 -2.18 6.14 -1.84
C PHE A 71 -1.40 7.18 -2.66
N PRO A 72 -0.18 7.58 -2.22
CA PRO A 72 0.64 8.58 -2.92
C PRO A 72 1.45 7.96 -4.06
N GLN A 73 0.79 7.40 -5.08
CA GLN A 73 1.42 6.69 -6.22
C GLN A 73 2.52 7.52 -6.92
N SER A 74 2.42 8.84 -6.89
CA SER A 74 3.37 9.75 -7.54
C SER A 74 4.49 10.24 -6.62
N GLY A 75 4.57 9.74 -5.38
CA GLY A 75 5.47 10.17 -4.32
C GLY A 75 4.81 11.17 -3.37
N LEU A 76 5.35 11.26 -2.16
CA LEU A 76 4.85 12.14 -1.11
C LEU A 76 5.60 13.47 -1.09
N LEU A 77 6.92 13.43 -0.79
CA LEU A 77 7.73 14.65 -0.64
C LEU A 77 8.10 15.28 -1.98
N ILE A 78 8.32 14.48 -3.01
CA ILE A 78 8.66 14.96 -4.36
C ILE A 78 7.46 15.56 -5.10
N ARG A 79 6.27 15.50 -4.51
CA ARG A 79 5.02 16.07 -5.05
C ARG A 79 4.37 16.98 -4.00
N PRO A 80 4.79 18.25 -3.91
CA PRO A 80 4.21 19.22 -2.98
C PRO A 80 2.68 19.30 -3.11
N GLY A 81 1.97 19.28 -1.98
CA GLY A 81 0.51 19.23 -1.94
C GLY A 81 -0.07 17.83 -1.74
N THR A 82 0.72 16.75 -1.92
CA THR A 82 0.24 15.38 -1.73
C THR A 82 -0.06 15.08 -0.26
N ALA A 83 0.74 15.58 0.67
CA ALA A 83 0.50 15.37 2.11
C ALA A 83 -0.85 15.95 2.56
N GLU A 84 -1.18 17.14 2.11
CA GLU A 84 -2.46 17.81 2.37
C GLU A 84 -3.64 17.06 1.76
N LEU A 85 -3.46 16.51 0.57
CA LEU A 85 -4.48 15.67 -0.08
C LEU A 85 -4.70 14.33 0.65
N LEU A 86 -3.64 13.70 1.15
CA LEU A 86 -3.76 12.49 1.97
C LEU A 86 -4.50 12.76 3.30
N ASP A 87 -4.18 13.89 3.94
CA ASP A 87 -4.90 14.33 5.14
C ASP A 87 -6.40 14.54 4.86
N GLN A 88 -6.74 15.21 3.75
CA GLN A 88 -8.11 15.38 3.30
C GLN A 88 -8.78 14.06 2.94
N ALA A 89 -8.07 13.12 2.29
CA ALA A 89 -8.60 11.81 1.94
C ALA A 89 -9.03 11.02 3.17
N LEU A 90 -8.23 11.04 4.25
CA LEU A 90 -8.60 10.39 5.51
C LEU A 90 -9.79 11.10 6.17
N ALA A 91 -9.84 12.43 6.14
CA ALA A 91 -10.99 13.19 6.64
C ALA A 91 -12.28 12.88 5.88
N GLN A 92 -12.18 12.56 4.58
CA GLN A 92 -13.31 12.17 3.72
C GLN A 92 -13.62 10.66 3.77
N GLY A 93 -13.04 9.92 4.69
CA GLY A 93 -13.43 8.54 4.96
C GLY A 93 -12.59 7.46 4.27
N ALA A 94 -11.40 7.77 3.78
CA ALA A 94 -10.42 6.73 3.46
C ALA A 94 -10.09 5.93 4.72
N ASP A 95 -9.97 4.61 4.56
CA ASP A 95 -9.86 3.70 5.71
C ASP A 95 -8.43 3.55 6.21
N VAL A 96 -7.46 3.62 5.30
CA VAL A 96 -6.04 3.37 5.53
C VAL A 96 -5.22 4.45 4.84
N LEU A 97 -4.10 4.86 5.44
CA LEU A 97 -3.12 5.73 4.80
C LEU A 97 -2.08 4.88 4.05
N GLY A 98 -1.82 5.22 2.80
CA GLY A 98 -0.80 4.58 1.98
C GLY A 98 0.56 5.29 2.05
N GLY A 99 1.63 4.53 1.80
CA GLY A 99 2.99 5.03 1.59
C GLY A 99 3.69 4.28 0.46
N LEU A 100 4.72 4.87 -0.14
CA LEU A 100 5.43 4.28 -1.28
C LEU A 100 6.93 4.59 -1.23
N ASP A 101 7.76 3.55 -1.13
CA ASP A 101 9.22 3.56 -1.31
C ASP A 101 9.91 4.85 -0.82
N PRO A 102 9.91 5.12 0.49
CA PRO A 102 10.38 6.39 1.05
C PRO A 102 11.84 6.74 0.69
N SER A 103 12.71 5.75 0.57
CA SER A 103 14.11 5.95 0.19
C SER A 103 14.28 6.10 -1.33
N ALA A 104 13.63 5.26 -2.12
CA ALA A 104 13.83 5.22 -3.56
C ALA A 104 13.10 6.35 -4.29
N ILE A 105 11.90 6.73 -3.85
CA ILE A 105 11.07 7.75 -4.50
C ILE A 105 11.29 9.12 -3.85
N ASP A 106 11.00 9.26 -2.56
CA ASP A 106 11.10 10.55 -1.87
C ASP A 106 12.54 10.97 -1.56
N ARG A 107 13.48 10.01 -1.50
CA ARG A 107 14.91 10.20 -1.21
C ARG A 107 15.21 10.83 0.17
N ASP A 108 14.23 10.86 1.03
CA ASP A 108 14.31 11.25 2.43
C ASP A 108 13.35 10.39 3.25
N PRO A 109 13.74 9.14 3.52
CA PRO A 109 12.85 8.19 4.20
C PRO A 109 12.47 8.62 5.60
N ALA A 110 13.34 9.32 6.31
CA ALA A 110 13.03 9.80 7.65
C ALA A 110 11.87 10.79 7.61
N ARG A 111 11.99 11.84 6.79
CA ARG A 111 10.96 12.86 6.66
C ARG A 111 9.68 12.33 6.03
N SER A 112 9.78 11.49 5.01
CA SER A 112 8.60 10.86 4.38
C SER A 112 7.78 10.07 5.40
N LEU A 113 8.45 9.24 6.19
CA LEU A 113 7.80 8.46 7.24
C LEU A 113 7.26 9.34 8.37
N ASP A 114 7.97 10.39 8.79
CA ASP A 114 7.48 11.33 9.81
C ASP A 114 6.16 11.97 9.37
N VAL A 115 6.06 12.41 8.11
CA VAL A 115 4.82 12.96 7.56
C VAL A 115 3.70 11.92 7.53
N LEU A 116 3.96 10.70 7.03
CA LEU A 116 2.95 9.64 6.97
C LEU A 116 2.42 9.27 8.36
N PHE A 117 3.33 9.02 9.32
CA PHE A 117 2.93 8.64 10.66
C PHE A 117 2.21 9.77 11.41
N ALA A 118 2.57 11.03 11.17
CA ALA A 118 1.85 12.18 11.73
C ALA A 118 0.42 12.28 11.20
N ILE A 119 0.21 12.12 9.88
CA ILE A 119 -1.12 12.13 9.28
C ILE A 119 -1.95 10.95 9.82
N ALA A 120 -1.40 9.73 9.83
CA ALA A 120 -2.09 8.57 10.35
C ALA A 120 -2.48 8.73 11.83
N GLY A 121 -1.57 9.25 12.65
CA GLY A 121 -1.80 9.52 14.07
C GLY A 121 -2.91 10.55 14.29
N LYS A 122 -2.93 11.64 13.52
CA LYS A 122 -3.99 12.67 13.56
C LYS A 122 -5.38 12.09 13.36
N HIS A 123 -5.53 11.12 12.45
CA HIS A 123 -6.82 10.50 12.13
C HIS A 123 -7.06 9.17 12.84
N GLY A 124 -6.11 8.66 13.63
CA GLY A 124 -6.21 7.35 14.28
C GLY A 124 -6.26 6.17 13.29
N LYS A 125 -5.74 6.34 12.07
CA LYS A 125 -5.86 5.37 10.98
C LYS A 125 -4.64 4.45 10.86
N PRO A 126 -4.82 3.20 10.37
CA PRO A 126 -3.71 2.32 10.02
C PRO A 126 -2.95 2.79 8.78
N ILE A 127 -1.75 2.23 8.59
CA ILE A 127 -0.87 2.54 7.46
C ILE A 127 -0.60 1.27 6.66
N ASP A 128 -0.54 1.39 5.33
CA ASP A 128 -0.10 0.35 4.39
C ASP A 128 0.98 0.93 3.48
N ILE A 129 2.24 0.49 3.66
CA ILE A 129 3.39 1.02 2.93
C ILE A 129 3.86 0.02 1.89
N HIS A 130 3.81 0.41 0.61
CA HIS A 130 4.49 -0.31 -0.46
C HIS A 130 6.00 -0.17 -0.33
N LEU A 131 6.71 -1.28 -0.21
CA LEU A 131 8.15 -1.35 -0.06
C LEU A 131 8.75 -2.29 -1.11
N HIS A 132 9.09 -1.71 -2.27
CA HIS A 132 9.73 -2.44 -3.38
C HIS A 132 11.26 -2.38 -3.29
N GLU A 133 11.80 -1.56 -2.40
CA GLU A 133 13.22 -1.36 -2.18
C GLU A 133 13.91 -2.69 -1.84
N PRO A 134 14.92 -3.12 -2.62
CA PRO A 134 15.54 -4.43 -2.43
C PRO A 134 16.65 -4.40 -1.38
N GLY A 135 16.98 -5.58 -0.84
CA GLY A 135 18.17 -5.82 -0.02
C GLY A 135 18.28 -4.86 1.18
N GLU A 136 19.49 -4.38 1.45
CA GLU A 136 19.76 -3.53 2.61
C GLU A 136 19.09 -2.16 2.55
N LEU A 137 18.81 -1.62 1.36
CA LEU A 137 18.05 -0.37 1.25
C LEU A 137 16.63 -0.54 1.83
N GLY A 138 15.93 -1.58 1.39
CA GLY A 138 14.60 -1.87 1.92
C GLY A 138 14.61 -2.31 3.38
N ALA A 139 15.64 -3.04 3.81
CA ALA A 139 15.82 -3.41 5.20
C ALA A 139 16.02 -2.18 6.12
N PHE A 140 16.79 -1.20 5.66
CA PHE A 140 16.98 0.08 6.35
C PHE A 140 15.66 0.86 6.45
N THR A 141 14.92 0.99 5.33
CA THR A 141 13.61 1.65 5.34
C THR A 141 12.64 0.92 6.28
N LEU A 142 12.65 -0.41 6.26
CA LEU A 142 11.82 -1.22 7.16
C LEU A 142 12.16 -0.99 8.64
N ASP A 143 13.45 -0.89 9.01
CA ASP A 143 13.86 -0.52 10.37
C ASP A 143 13.27 0.83 10.78
N LEU A 144 13.34 1.84 9.91
CA LEU A 144 12.78 3.17 10.18
C LEU A 144 11.25 3.14 10.38
N ILE A 145 10.54 2.27 9.64
CA ILE A 145 9.10 2.06 9.81
C ILE A 145 8.81 1.41 11.16
N LEU A 146 9.55 0.34 11.50
CA LEU A 146 9.38 -0.38 12.76
C LEU A 146 9.70 0.49 13.99
N ASP A 147 10.72 1.34 13.89
CA ASP A 147 11.05 2.29 14.95
C ASP A 147 9.88 3.24 15.24
N ARG A 148 9.23 3.77 14.18
CA ARG A 148 8.07 4.65 14.32
C ARG A 148 6.82 3.92 14.80
N ALA A 149 6.58 2.72 14.28
CA ALA A 149 5.47 1.89 14.74
C ALA A 149 5.56 1.61 16.25
N GLN A 150 6.78 1.34 16.73
CA GLN A 150 7.04 1.14 18.16
C GLN A 150 6.88 2.42 18.96
N ALA A 151 7.52 3.51 18.53
CA ALA A 151 7.54 4.78 19.26
C ALA A 151 6.15 5.42 19.37
N LEU A 152 5.30 5.23 18.37
CA LEU A 152 3.98 5.83 18.27
C LEU A 152 2.83 4.89 18.68
N GLY A 153 3.13 3.71 19.19
CA GLY A 153 2.10 2.76 19.62
C GLY A 153 1.20 2.25 18.48
N MET A 154 1.79 2.04 17.29
CA MET A 154 1.08 1.61 16.09
C MET A 154 1.08 0.09 15.88
N GLN A 155 1.29 -0.70 16.95
CA GLN A 155 1.25 -2.16 16.89
C GLN A 155 -0.10 -2.64 16.33
N GLY A 156 -0.06 -3.60 15.41
CA GLY A 156 -1.24 -4.13 14.72
C GLY A 156 -1.89 -3.16 13.71
N LYS A 157 -1.30 -1.98 13.49
CA LYS A 157 -1.86 -0.96 12.59
C LYS A 157 -0.99 -0.67 11.36
N VAL A 158 0.06 -1.44 11.14
CA VAL A 158 0.98 -1.25 10.01
C VAL A 158 1.03 -2.50 9.15
N VAL A 159 0.93 -2.31 7.85
CA VAL A 159 1.13 -3.34 6.82
C VAL A 159 2.28 -2.91 5.92
N ILE A 160 3.15 -3.84 5.57
CA ILE A 160 4.20 -3.65 4.57
C ILE A 160 3.82 -4.47 3.34
N SER A 161 3.48 -3.78 2.27
CA SER A 161 3.13 -4.41 1.00
C SER A 161 4.39 -4.67 0.18
N HIS A 162 4.47 -5.86 -0.43
CA HIS A 162 5.58 -6.44 -1.20
C HIS A 162 6.78 -6.87 -0.36
N ALA A 163 7.38 -5.98 0.41
CA ALA A 163 8.54 -6.26 1.29
C ALA A 163 9.65 -7.06 0.60
N PHE A 164 10.01 -6.72 -0.65
CA PHE A 164 10.97 -7.48 -1.47
C PHE A 164 12.34 -7.64 -0.82
N CYS A 165 12.73 -6.71 0.05
CA CYS A 165 13.95 -6.83 0.82
C CYS A 165 14.03 -8.14 1.61
N LEU A 166 12.92 -8.63 2.18
CA LEU A 166 12.90 -9.85 3.00
C LEU A 166 13.23 -11.12 2.21
N GLY A 167 13.19 -11.07 0.88
CA GLY A 167 13.58 -12.20 0.02
C GLY A 167 15.05 -12.24 -0.36
N GLY A 168 15.83 -11.20 -0.03
CA GLY A 168 17.22 -11.05 -0.49
C GLY A 168 18.25 -10.78 0.61
N LEU A 169 17.89 -10.88 1.89
CA LEU A 169 18.78 -10.65 3.03
C LEU A 169 19.49 -11.94 3.48
N ASP A 170 20.66 -11.78 4.12
CA ASP A 170 21.25 -12.89 4.85
C ASP A 170 20.39 -13.36 6.03
N ALA A 171 20.59 -14.59 6.48
CA ALA A 171 19.75 -15.21 7.49
C ALA A 171 19.70 -14.46 8.83
N LYS A 172 20.81 -13.87 9.25
CA LYS A 172 20.89 -13.13 10.53
C LYS A 172 20.11 -11.83 10.47
N ARG A 173 20.26 -11.08 9.37
CA ARG A 173 19.55 -9.82 9.13
C ARG A 173 18.05 -10.06 9.00
N LEU A 174 17.67 -11.06 8.21
CA LEU A 174 16.28 -11.48 8.05
C LEU A 174 15.64 -11.84 9.39
N ASP A 175 16.27 -12.72 10.16
CA ASP A 175 15.77 -13.16 11.46
C ASP A 175 15.56 -11.97 12.43
N GLY A 176 16.47 -11.00 12.45
CA GLY A 176 16.34 -9.79 13.25
C GLY A 176 15.08 -8.97 12.88
N LEU A 177 14.83 -8.78 11.58
CA LEU A 177 13.64 -8.06 11.11
C LEU A 177 12.34 -8.82 11.37
N LEU A 178 12.34 -10.15 11.14
CA LEU A 178 11.14 -10.96 11.37
C LEU A 178 10.71 -10.95 12.85
N ARG A 179 11.66 -11.01 13.78
CA ARG A 179 11.35 -10.86 15.22
C ARG A 179 10.73 -9.52 15.53
N ARG A 180 11.23 -8.42 14.94
CA ARG A 180 10.67 -7.08 15.14
C ARG A 180 9.26 -6.95 14.54
N LEU A 181 9.05 -7.46 13.32
CA LEU A 181 7.74 -7.49 12.67
C LEU A 181 6.71 -8.22 13.55
N ALA A 182 7.07 -9.43 14.04
CA ALA A 182 6.19 -10.20 14.91
C ALA A 182 5.89 -9.50 16.24
N ALA A 183 6.94 -8.95 16.90
CA ALA A 183 6.79 -8.27 18.18
C ALA A 183 5.92 -7.00 18.10
N LEU A 184 5.87 -6.35 16.95
CA LEU A 184 5.08 -5.15 16.71
C LEU A 184 3.74 -5.45 16.00
N ASP A 185 3.43 -6.72 15.77
CA ASP A 185 2.25 -7.16 15.00
C ASP A 185 2.13 -6.39 13.66
N VAL A 186 3.27 -6.22 12.97
CA VAL A 186 3.32 -5.63 11.64
C VAL A 186 3.12 -6.74 10.61
N ALA A 187 2.05 -6.63 9.82
CA ALA A 187 1.75 -7.61 8.80
C ALA A 187 2.51 -7.35 7.49
N VAL A 188 2.72 -8.41 6.73
CA VAL A 188 3.35 -8.36 5.40
C VAL A 188 2.35 -8.86 4.35
N LEU A 189 2.17 -8.09 3.29
CA LEU A 189 1.43 -8.49 2.09
C LEU A 189 2.42 -8.85 0.98
N THR A 190 2.19 -9.93 0.25
CA THR A 190 2.96 -10.27 -0.94
C THR A 190 2.07 -10.59 -2.12
N THR A 191 2.48 -10.17 -3.31
CA THR A 191 1.87 -10.56 -4.58
C THR A 191 2.65 -11.71 -5.24
N ALA A 192 3.75 -12.13 -4.61
CA ALA A 192 4.65 -13.19 -5.05
C ALA A 192 5.02 -13.13 -6.55
N PRO A 193 5.45 -11.96 -7.09
CA PRO A 193 5.77 -11.84 -8.50
C PRO A 193 6.99 -12.70 -8.87
N ALA A 194 6.91 -13.45 -9.96
CA ALA A 194 7.98 -14.36 -10.41
C ALA A 194 9.31 -13.66 -10.73
N SER A 195 9.27 -12.35 -10.99
CA SER A 195 10.43 -11.55 -11.43
C SER A 195 11.16 -10.81 -10.30
N ARG A 196 10.73 -10.99 -9.05
CA ARG A 196 11.30 -10.28 -7.88
C ARG A 196 11.56 -11.25 -6.74
N PRO A 197 12.50 -10.93 -5.83
CA PRO A 197 12.58 -11.62 -4.55
C PRO A 197 11.24 -11.50 -3.81
N VAL A 198 10.78 -12.60 -3.24
CA VAL A 198 9.57 -12.63 -2.40
C VAL A 198 9.95 -12.84 -0.95
N PRO A 199 9.17 -12.30 0.01
CA PRO A 199 9.35 -12.59 1.42
C PRO A 199 9.44 -14.10 1.66
N ALA A 200 10.36 -14.52 2.51
CA ALA A 200 10.57 -15.92 2.87
C ALA A 200 9.35 -16.44 3.66
N VAL A 201 8.30 -16.90 2.97
CA VAL A 201 6.98 -17.28 3.53
C VAL A 201 7.12 -18.20 4.74
N ARG A 202 7.96 -19.22 4.63
CA ARG A 202 8.17 -20.17 5.73
C ARG A 202 8.78 -19.50 6.95
N ALA A 203 9.84 -18.70 6.75
CA ALA A 203 10.50 -18.00 7.85
C ALA A 203 9.56 -16.96 8.51
N CYS A 204 8.74 -16.23 7.73
CA CYS A 204 7.73 -15.31 8.26
C CYS A 204 6.75 -16.07 9.18
N ARG A 205 6.23 -17.22 8.74
CA ARG A 205 5.31 -18.03 9.54
C ARG A 205 5.94 -18.58 10.81
N GLU A 206 7.17 -19.10 10.71
CA GLU A 206 7.92 -19.63 11.86
C GLU A 206 8.23 -18.55 12.88
N ALA A 207 8.46 -17.32 12.45
CA ALA A 207 8.65 -16.15 13.32
C ALA A 207 7.36 -15.55 13.88
N GLY A 208 6.19 -16.02 13.45
CA GLY A 208 4.89 -15.50 13.89
C GLY A 208 4.45 -14.20 13.19
N VAL A 209 5.06 -13.85 12.06
CA VAL A 209 4.65 -12.70 11.25
C VAL A 209 3.37 -13.03 10.48
N THR A 210 2.37 -12.16 10.59
CA THR A 210 1.17 -12.25 9.77
C THR A 210 1.53 -11.97 8.31
N LEU A 211 1.37 -12.97 7.45
CA LEU A 211 1.63 -12.87 6.01
C LEU A 211 0.37 -13.24 5.24
N PHE A 212 0.00 -12.42 4.25
CA PHE A 212 -1.14 -12.66 3.38
C PHE A 212 -0.83 -12.29 1.92
N GLY A 213 -1.64 -12.80 0.99
CA GLY A 213 -1.50 -12.56 -0.44
C GLY A 213 -2.45 -11.49 -0.94
N GLY A 214 -2.11 -10.90 -2.10
CA GLY A 214 -2.95 -9.98 -2.84
C GLY A 214 -2.65 -10.04 -4.33
N ASN A 215 -3.54 -9.49 -5.16
CA ASN A 215 -3.41 -9.53 -6.62
C ASN A 215 -2.51 -8.41 -7.15
N ASP A 216 -2.41 -7.27 -6.44
CA ASP A 216 -1.91 -6.02 -7.01
C ASP A 216 -2.79 -5.60 -8.21
N GLY A 217 -2.22 -5.12 -9.30
CA GLY A 217 -2.98 -4.93 -10.53
C GLY A 217 -3.20 -6.26 -11.27
N ILE A 218 -4.43 -6.54 -11.68
CA ILE A 218 -4.69 -7.61 -12.61
C ILE A 218 -4.32 -7.16 -14.02
N ARG A 219 -3.40 -7.78 -14.70
CA ARG A 219 -2.86 -7.40 -16.02
C ARG A 219 -1.94 -6.18 -15.97
N ASP A 220 -1.08 -6.13 -15.00
CA ASP A 220 0.03 -5.18 -14.94
C ASP A 220 1.37 -5.84 -15.34
N THR A 221 2.48 -5.14 -15.07
CA THR A 221 3.83 -5.68 -15.34
C THR A 221 4.21 -6.86 -14.44
N TRP A 222 3.54 -7.05 -13.31
CA TRP A 222 3.80 -8.14 -12.37
C TRP A 222 2.98 -9.38 -12.69
N THR A 223 1.74 -9.17 -13.13
CA THR A 223 0.75 -10.22 -13.39
C THR A 223 0.04 -9.97 -14.73
N PRO A 224 0.75 -10.06 -15.89
CA PRO A 224 0.18 -9.69 -17.18
C PRO A 224 -0.98 -10.58 -17.63
N TYR A 225 -1.14 -11.74 -17.02
CA TYR A 225 -2.21 -12.71 -17.29
C TYR A 225 -3.10 -12.94 -16.08
N GLY A 226 -3.07 -12.02 -15.10
CA GLY A 226 -3.84 -12.15 -13.87
C GLY A 226 -5.35 -12.18 -14.13
N SER A 227 -6.05 -12.93 -13.30
CA SER A 227 -7.50 -12.94 -13.15
C SER A 227 -7.85 -12.42 -11.76
N PRO A 228 -9.03 -11.81 -11.59
CA PRO A 228 -9.51 -11.43 -10.28
C PRO A 228 -9.56 -12.60 -9.31
#